data_3f4a06a079605ab0aab311c67ffa85d7
#
_entry.id   3f4a06a079605ab0aab311c67ffa85d7
#
_cell.length_a   1.000
_cell.length_b   1.000
_cell.length_c   1.000
_cell.angle_alpha   90.00
_cell.angle_beta   90.00
_cell.angle_gamma   90.00
#
_symmetry.space_group_name_H-M   'P 1'
#
loop_
_entity.id
_entity.type
_entity.pdbx_description
1 polymer ?
#
loop_
_entity_poly.entity_id
_entity_poly.type
_entity_poly.pdbx_seq_one_letter_code
_entity_poly.pdbx_strand_id
1 'polypeptide(L)'
;NELSIAFHEQLDDPIITMTTPAVDWSNAWDYNQLAQITDGLFIMGYNYFYAGSDTAGPVSPLGGYFYDLDYTVQDYIDKTNGQLDKLILGLPYYGYDWPVVSSIINASSTGTGVAKTYDQANNMANIYGNTYNESSNAPWISYNISNWQQCWYDDSLSISTKYQYAKENSLAGVGIWALGYDNNSD
;
A
#
# COMPACT_ATOMS: atom_id res chain seq x y z
N ASN A 1 -0.37 -26.09 -2.78
CA ASN A 1 -1.36 -27.18 -2.67
C ASN A 1 -0.99 -28.16 -1.56
N GLU A 2 0.20 -28.78 -1.56
CA GLU A 2 0.62 -29.75 -0.52
C GLU A 2 0.55 -29.17 0.89
N LEU A 3 1.01 -27.94 1.09
CA LEU A 3 0.97 -27.26 2.37
C LEU A 3 -0.49 -27.03 2.83
N SER A 4 -1.36 -26.55 1.95
CA SER A 4 -2.78 -26.33 2.26
C SER A 4 -3.45 -27.64 2.68
N ILE A 5 -3.26 -28.71 1.93
CA ILE A 5 -3.79 -30.05 2.26
C ILE A 5 -3.29 -30.49 3.64
N ALA A 6 -1.97 -30.42 3.87
CA ALA A 6 -1.37 -30.87 5.12
C ALA A 6 -1.89 -30.10 6.36
N PHE A 7 -2.13 -28.79 6.23
CA PHE A 7 -2.69 -27.97 7.30
C PHE A 7 -4.14 -28.34 7.61
N HIS A 8 -4.98 -28.50 6.57
CA HIS A 8 -6.40 -28.87 6.74
C HIS A 8 -6.58 -30.31 7.24
N GLU A 9 -5.61 -31.20 7.01
CA GLU A 9 -5.63 -32.55 7.58
C GLU A 9 -5.19 -32.64 9.06
N GLN A 10 -4.38 -31.68 9.52
CA GLN A 10 -3.73 -31.77 10.84
C GLN A 10 -4.20 -30.72 11.85
N LEU A 11 -4.87 -29.66 11.42
CA LEU A 11 -5.29 -28.58 12.28
C LEU A 11 -6.81 -28.38 12.19
N ASP A 12 -7.41 -28.00 13.31
CA ASP A 12 -8.82 -27.63 13.35
C ASP A 12 -9.01 -26.23 12.77
N ASP A 13 -9.75 -26.10 11.66
CA ASP A 13 -10.12 -24.85 10.99
C ASP A 13 -8.94 -23.91 10.69
N PRO A 14 -7.89 -24.38 9.97
CA PRO A 14 -6.73 -23.55 9.67
C PRO A 14 -7.06 -22.51 8.62
N ILE A 15 -6.50 -21.30 8.77
CA ILE A 15 -6.58 -20.22 7.77
C ILE A 15 -5.19 -20.04 7.16
N ILE A 16 -5.09 -20.20 5.84
CA ILE A 16 -3.85 -20.02 5.08
C ILE A 16 -4.03 -18.84 4.13
N THR A 17 -3.31 -17.77 4.39
CA THR A 17 -3.24 -16.63 3.48
C THR A 17 -1.86 -16.55 2.84
N MET A 18 -1.79 -15.93 1.66
CA MET A 18 -0.54 -15.71 0.94
C MET A 18 -0.38 -14.25 0.58
N THR A 19 0.79 -13.67 0.89
CA THR A 19 1.13 -12.32 0.43
C THR A 19 1.49 -12.34 -1.05
N THR A 20 0.96 -11.40 -1.80
CA THR A 20 1.14 -11.27 -3.24
C THR A 20 1.49 -9.82 -3.62
N PRO A 21 2.29 -9.58 -4.69
CA PRO A 21 2.72 -8.23 -5.05
C PRO A 21 1.56 -7.38 -5.58
N ALA A 22 1.63 -6.05 -5.40
CA ALA A 22 0.66 -5.13 -5.99
C ALA A 22 0.63 -5.23 -7.53
N VAL A 23 1.79 -5.42 -8.16
CA VAL A 23 1.94 -5.56 -9.61
C VAL A 23 2.79 -6.79 -9.91
N ASP A 24 2.29 -7.69 -10.75
CA ASP A 24 3.03 -8.87 -11.21
C ASP A 24 3.87 -8.53 -12.46
N TRP A 25 5.05 -7.97 -12.24
CA TRP A 25 5.98 -7.55 -13.29
C TRP A 25 6.47 -8.68 -14.19
N SER A 26 6.49 -9.89 -13.68
CA SER A 26 7.03 -11.08 -14.37
C SER A 26 5.96 -12.00 -14.92
N ASN A 27 4.70 -11.72 -14.62
CA ASN A 27 3.56 -12.60 -14.88
C ASN A 27 3.82 -14.04 -14.40
N ALA A 28 4.37 -14.15 -13.18
CA ALA A 28 4.82 -15.40 -12.59
C ALA A 28 3.78 -16.07 -11.69
N TRP A 29 2.68 -15.37 -11.38
CA TRP A 29 1.70 -15.80 -10.40
C TRP A 29 0.43 -16.30 -11.06
N ASP A 30 0.04 -17.53 -10.76
CA ASP A 30 -1.31 -18.05 -11.09
C ASP A 30 -2.29 -17.68 -9.98
N TYR A 31 -2.78 -16.44 -10.00
CA TYR A 31 -3.67 -15.91 -8.98
C TYR A 31 -4.97 -16.69 -8.86
N ASN A 32 -5.50 -17.22 -9.99
CA ASN A 32 -6.71 -18.02 -9.96
C ASN A 32 -6.49 -19.32 -9.19
N GLN A 33 -5.39 -20.01 -9.46
CA GLN A 33 -5.07 -21.23 -8.73
C GLN A 33 -4.74 -20.93 -7.25
N LEU A 34 -4.02 -19.86 -6.97
CA LEU A 34 -3.69 -19.47 -5.59
C LEU A 34 -4.95 -19.15 -4.78
N ALA A 35 -5.90 -18.41 -5.34
CA ALA A 35 -7.18 -18.10 -4.68
C ALA A 35 -8.01 -19.36 -4.39
N GLN A 36 -7.91 -20.39 -5.22
CA GLN A 36 -8.62 -21.66 -5.00
C GLN A 36 -8.01 -22.52 -3.88
N ILE A 37 -6.70 -22.43 -3.66
CA ILE A 37 -5.99 -23.30 -2.71
C ILE A 37 -5.61 -22.63 -1.40
N THR A 38 -5.91 -21.33 -1.25
CA THR A 38 -5.69 -20.55 -0.02
C THR A 38 -7.00 -19.95 0.45
N ASP A 39 -7.04 -19.50 1.70
CA ASP A 39 -8.18 -18.82 2.29
C ASP A 39 -8.19 -17.31 1.97
N GLY A 40 -7.05 -16.77 1.53
CA GLY A 40 -6.96 -15.38 1.08
C GLY A 40 -5.62 -15.01 0.47
N LEU A 41 -5.67 -14.03 -0.43
CA LEU A 41 -4.51 -13.37 -1.03
C LEU A 41 -4.35 -11.99 -0.41
N PHE A 42 -3.30 -11.80 0.37
CA PHE A 42 -2.95 -10.50 0.94
C PHE A 42 -2.17 -9.71 -0.11
N ILE A 43 -2.84 -8.79 -0.78
CA ILE A 43 -2.27 -7.92 -1.81
C ILE A 43 -1.43 -6.85 -1.12
N MET A 44 -0.13 -6.80 -1.37
CA MET A 44 0.77 -5.77 -0.85
C MET A 44 0.54 -4.44 -1.59
N GLY A 45 -0.60 -3.76 -1.35
CA GLY A 45 -1.05 -2.53 -1.99
C GLY A 45 -0.24 -1.30 -1.58
N TYR A 46 1.08 -1.42 -1.60
CA TYR A 46 2.03 -0.38 -1.21
C TYR A 46 3.36 -0.51 -1.96
N ASN A 47 4.25 0.46 -1.77
CA ASN A 47 5.52 0.59 -2.50
C ASN A 47 5.34 0.81 -4.02
N TYR A 48 4.27 1.47 -4.43
CA TYR A 48 4.17 1.99 -5.81
C TYR A 48 5.26 3.04 -6.04
N PHE A 49 5.45 3.92 -5.06
CA PHE A 49 6.69 4.68 -4.89
C PHE A 49 7.41 4.14 -3.65
N TYR A 50 8.69 3.87 -3.78
CA TYR A 50 9.51 3.25 -2.74
C TYR A 50 10.84 4.00 -2.59
N ALA A 51 11.66 3.62 -1.63
CA ALA A 51 12.91 4.31 -1.31
C ALA A 51 13.80 4.62 -2.53
N GLY A 52 13.85 3.73 -3.52
CA GLY A 52 14.68 3.86 -4.72
C GLY A 52 14.00 4.54 -5.91
N SER A 53 12.81 5.12 -5.76
CA SER A 53 12.10 5.77 -6.85
C SER A 53 12.81 7.03 -7.35
N ASP A 54 12.80 7.26 -8.66
CA ASP A 54 13.41 8.43 -9.31
C ASP A 54 12.65 9.75 -9.00
N THR A 55 11.43 9.65 -8.52
CA THR A 55 10.61 10.77 -8.07
C THR A 55 9.96 10.45 -6.73
N ALA A 56 9.74 11.46 -5.89
CA ALA A 56 8.91 11.32 -4.71
C ALA A 56 7.45 11.12 -5.12
N GLY A 57 6.71 10.30 -4.38
CA GLY A 57 5.31 10.02 -4.69
C GLY A 57 4.61 9.17 -3.63
N PRO A 58 3.27 8.98 -3.75
CA PRO A 58 2.49 8.25 -2.77
C PRO A 58 2.86 6.77 -2.72
N VAL A 59 3.07 6.26 -1.51
CA VAL A 59 3.44 4.86 -1.28
C VAL A 59 2.31 3.91 -1.70
N SER A 60 1.06 4.35 -1.52
CA SER A 60 -0.15 3.58 -1.84
C SER A 60 -1.21 4.50 -2.48
N PRO A 61 -1.00 4.98 -3.71
CA PRO A 61 -1.98 5.82 -4.40
C PRO A 61 -3.28 5.06 -4.64
N LEU A 62 -4.44 5.67 -4.33
CA LEU A 62 -5.72 5.07 -4.67
C LEU A 62 -5.98 5.12 -6.18
N GLY A 63 -5.59 6.22 -6.83
CA GLY A 63 -5.70 6.45 -8.26
C GLY A 63 -4.69 7.48 -8.75
N GLY A 64 -4.81 7.90 -10.01
CA GLY A 64 -4.04 9.01 -10.59
C GLY A 64 -2.65 8.64 -11.11
N TYR A 65 -2.26 7.39 -11.03
CA TYR A 65 -1.00 6.85 -11.56
C TYR A 65 -1.27 5.66 -12.47
N PHE A 66 -0.27 5.29 -13.30
CA PHE A 66 -0.40 4.14 -14.18
C PHE A 66 -0.53 2.82 -13.39
N TYR A 67 0.19 2.71 -12.30
CA TYR A 67 0.01 1.67 -11.29
C TYR A 67 -0.42 2.34 -9.98
N ASP A 68 -1.57 1.94 -9.50
CA ASP A 68 -2.20 2.39 -8.27
C ASP A 68 -3.10 1.27 -7.71
N LEU A 69 -3.80 1.54 -6.63
CA LEU A 69 -4.67 0.55 -6.02
C LEU A 69 -5.85 0.16 -6.91
N ASP A 70 -6.39 1.12 -7.67
CA ASP A 70 -7.51 0.83 -8.58
C ASP A 70 -7.08 -0.14 -9.68
N TYR A 71 -5.94 0.14 -10.34
CA TYR A 71 -5.33 -0.81 -11.28
C TYR A 71 -5.11 -2.18 -10.66
N THR A 72 -4.50 -2.23 -9.48
CA THR A 72 -4.15 -3.48 -8.80
C THR A 72 -5.39 -4.31 -8.48
N VAL A 73 -6.41 -3.70 -7.89
CA VAL A 73 -7.65 -4.40 -7.51
C VAL A 73 -8.37 -4.94 -8.75
N GLN A 74 -8.48 -4.14 -9.83
CA GLN A 74 -9.09 -4.61 -11.07
C GLN A 74 -8.29 -5.78 -11.70
N ASP A 75 -6.96 -5.70 -11.73
CA ASP A 75 -6.09 -6.78 -12.24
C ASP A 75 -6.27 -8.09 -11.44
N TYR A 76 -6.42 -7.98 -10.10
CA TYR A 76 -6.69 -9.14 -9.26
C TYR A 76 -8.09 -9.71 -9.45
N ILE A 77 -9.10 -8.87 -9.59
CA ILE A 77 -10.48 -9.30 -9.90
C ILE A 77 -10.49 -10.11 -11.20
N ASP A 78 -9.86 -9.61 -12.23
CA ASP A 78 -9.77 -10.29 -13.52
C ASP A 78 -8.99 -11.61 -13.43
N LYS A 79 -7.81 -11.59 -12.81
CA LYS A 79 -6.92 -12.75 -12.70
C LYS A 79 -7.43 -13.85 -11.76
N THR A 80 -8.28 -13.52 -10.79
CA THR A 80 -8.92 -14.51 -9.91
C THR A 80 -10.30 -14.96 -10.37
N ASN A 81 -10.74 -14.54 -11.57
CA ASN A 81 -12.09 -14.78 -12.08
C ASN A 81 -13.19 -14.31 -11.11
N GLY A 82 -12.99 -13.16 -10.45
CA GLY A 82 -13.95 -12.54 -9.57
C GLY A 82 -14.06 -13.15 -8.17
N GLN A 83 -13.06 -13.86 -7.68
CA GLN A 83 -13.03 -14.40 -6.31
C GLN A 83 -12.72 -13.30 -5.28
N LEU A 84 -13.64 -12.33 -5.12
CA LEU A 84 -13.47 -11.13 -4.29
C LEU A 84 -13.34 -11.46 -2.81
N ASP A 85 -14.01 -12.51 -2.36
CA ASP A 85 -13.98 -13.04 -1.00
C ASP A 85 -12.61 -13.62 -0.59
N LYS A 86 -11.68 -13.70 -1.55
CA LYS A 86 -10.29 -14.10 -1.34
C LYS A 86 -9.32 -12.92 -1.29
N LEU A 87 -9.73 -11.72 -1.68
CA LEU A 87 -8.83 -10.58 -1.84
C LEU A 87 -8.79 -9.72 -0.56
N ILE A 88 -7.62 -9.62 0.06
CA ILE A 88 -7.36 -8.78 1.23
C ILE A 88 -6.42 -7.65 0.81
N LEU A 89 -6.90 -6.40 0.86
CA LEU A 89 -6.10 -5.24 0.46
C LEU A 89 -5.16 -4.81 1.59
N GLY A 90 -3.87 -5.04 1.41
CA GLY A 90 -2.82 -4.58 2.31
C GLY A 90 -2.47 -3.12 2.10
N LEU A 91 -2.46 -2.32 3.19
CA LEU A 91 -2.20 -0.89 3.18
C LEU A 91 -1.05 -0.52 4.12
N PRO A 92 -0.29 0.58 3.84
CA PRO A 92 0.86 0.94 4.64
C PRO A 92 0.50 1.85 5.81
N TYR A 93 1.10 1.61 6.98
CA TYR A 93 1.18 2.58 8.08
C TYR A 93 2.56 3.25 8.10
N TYR A 94 3.12 3.48 6.93
CA TYR A 94 4.40 4.15 6.73
C TYR A 94 4.39 4.98 5.44
N GLY A 95 5.38 5.83 5.34
CA GLY A 95 5.67 6.60 4.15
C GLY A 95 7.16 6.62 3.84
N TYR A 96 7.54 7.42 2.88
CA TYR A 96 8.95 7.72 2.60
C TYR A 96 9.16 9.22 2.50
N ASP A 97 10.34 9.64 2.93
CA ASP A 97 10.85 11.00 2.87
C ASP A 97 12.07 11.04 1.94
N TRP A 98 11.92 11.68 0.78
CA TRP A 98 12.98 11.77 -0.24
C TRP A 98 13.63 13.14 -0.27
N PRO A 99 14.96 13.22 -0.41
CA PRO A 99 15.59 14.44 -0.89
C PRO A 99 15.21 14.65 -2.36
N VAL A 100 14.77 15.88 -2.69
CA VAL A 100 14.24 16.21 -4.02
C VAL A 100 14.82 17.51 -4.56
N VAL A 101 14.67 17.73 -5.89
CA VAL A 101 15.20 18.92 -6.57
C VAL A 101 14.41 20.18 -6.28
N SER A 102 13.14 20.09 -5.86
CA SER A 102 12.24 21.25 -5.66
C SER A 102 11.04 20.92 -4.78
N SER A 103 10.23 21.94 -4.45
CA SER A 103 8.96 21.80 -3.72
C SER A 103 7.78 21.34 -4.59
N ILE A 104 7.96 21.17 -5.90
CA ILE A 104 6.88 20.78 -6.80
C ILE A 104 6.51 19.33 -6.55
N ILE A 105 5.22 19.05 -6.53
CA ILE A 105 4.70 17.69 -6.34
C ILE A 105 5.37 16.69 -7.30
N ASN A 106 5.68 15.50 -6.80
CA ASN A 106 6.40 14.46 -7.54
C ASN A 106 7.77 14.92 -8.11
N ALA A 107 8.45 15.82 -7.40
CA ALA A 107 9.77 16.25 -7.79
C ALA A 107 10.75 15.07 -7.89
N SER A 108 11.72 15.17 -8.82
CA SER A 108 12.77 14.17 -8.96
C SER A 108 13.56 14.02 -7.68
N SER A 109 13.79 12.78 -7.27
CA SER A 109 14.62 12.48 -6.11
C SER A 109 16.10 12.72 -6.43
N THR A 110 16.85 13.20 -5.44
CA THR A 110 18.30 13.39 -5.51
C THR A 110 19.06 12.35 -4.69
N GLY A 111 18.33 11.41 -4.10
CA GLY A 111 18.88 10.32 -3.28
C GLY A 111 17.79 9.36 -2.83
N THR A 112 18.19 8.37 -2.07
CA THR A 112 17.29 7.32 -1.58
C THR A 112 16.31 7.88 -0.53
N GLY A 113 15.03 7.55 -0.65
CA GLY A 113 14.01 7.87 0.32
C GLY A 113 14.23 7.13 1.64
N VAL A 114 13.90 7.77 2.74
CA VAL A 114 14.00 7.22 4.10
C VAL A 114 12.60 6.89 4.59
N ALA A 115 12.39 5.63 4.98
CA ALA A 115 11.11 5.20 5.53
C ALA A 115 10.76 5.99 6.80
N LYS A 116 9.50 6.37 6.92
CA LYS A 116 8.89 7.02 8.07
C LYS A 116 7.67 6.22 8.50
N THR A 117 7.60 5.85 9.77
CA THR A 117 6.36 5.31 10.32
C THR A 117 5.25 6.36 10.25
N TYR A 118 4.00 5.96 10.35
CA TYR A 118 2.88 6.92 10.41
C TYR A 118 3.11 8.01 11.48
N ASP A 119 3.48 7.60 12.69
CA ASP A 119 3.76 8.55 13.78
C ASP A 119 4.84 9.56 13.40
N GLN A 120 5.94 9.11 12.80
CA GLN A 120 7.02 10.00 12.35
C GLN A 120 6.54 10.98 11.27
N ALA A 121 5.80 10.49 10.27
CA ALA A 121 5.28 11.33 9.20
C ALA A 121 4.23 12.33 9.72
N ASN A 122 3.35 11.90 10.61
CA ASN A 122 2.35 12.76 11.24
C ASN A 122 3.01 13.87 12.11
N ASN A 123 4.07 13.54 12.84
CA ASN A 123 4.86 14.53 13.56
C ASN A 123 5.52 15.55 12.61
N MET A 124 6.01 15.10 11.45
CA MET A 124 6.53 16.00 10.41
C MET A 124 5.44 16.89 9.83
N ALA A 125 4.23 16.36 9.60
CA ALA A 125 3.08 17.15 9.15
C ALA A 125 2.68 18.24 10.15
N ASN A 126 2.76 17.96 11.44
CA ASN A 126 2.50 18.95 12.49
C ASN A 126 3.55 20.10 12.51
N ILE A 127 4.78 19.83 12.08
CA ILE A 127 5.87 20.83 12.05
C ILE A 127 5.85 21.65 10.75
N TYR A 128 5.70 20.98 9.60
CA TYR A 128 5.90 21.59 8.29
C TYR A 128 4.60 21.85 7.52
N GLY A 129 3.46 21.33 8.03
CA GLY A 129 2.19 21.27 7.31
C GLY A 129 2.18 20.15 6.27
N ASN A 130 1.00 19.79 5.80
CA ASN A 130 0.82 18.87 4.70
C ASN A 130 -0.14 19.44 3.64
N THR A 131 -0.08 18.88 2.45
CA THR A 131 -1.01 19.13 1.36
C THR A 131 -1.62 17.79 0.97
N TYR A 132 -2.90 17.77 0.64
CA TYR A 132 -3.58 16.57 0.18
C TYR A 132 -3.58 16.50 -1.35
N ASN A 133 -3.23 15.36 -1.92
CA ASN A 133 -3.34 15.11 -3.34
C ASN A 133 -4.64 14.34 -3.61
N GLU A 134 -5.62 15.01 -4.20
CA GLU A 134 -6.95 14.46 -4.45
C GLU A 134 -6.93 13.27 -5.43
N SER A 135 -6.03 13.27 -6.42
CA SER A 135 -6.00 12.21 -7.43
C SER A 135 -5.46 10.88 -6.87
N SER A 136 -4.50 10.94 -5.96
CA SER A 136 -3.94 9.76 -5.29
C SER A 136 -4.61 9.44 -3.96
N ASN A 137 -5.46 10.34 -3.46
CA ASN A 137 -6.01 10.27 -2.09
C ASN A 137 -4.92 10.05 -1.04
N ALA A 138 -3.87 10.86 -1.08
CA ALA A 138 -2.74 10.76 -0.16
C ALA A 138 -2.21 12.13 0.24
N PRO A 139 -1.89 12.34 1.53
CA PRO A 139 -1.20 13.54 2.01
C PRO A 139 0.29 13.48 1.69
N TRP A 140 0.87 14.67 1.52
CA TRP A 140 2.31 14.83 1.36
C TRP A 140 2.79 16.12 1.99
N ILE A 141 4.07 16.13 2.36
CA ILE A 141 4.76 17.23 3.02
C ILE A 141 5.88 17.68 2.10
N SER A 142 6.05 19.00 1.89
CA SER A 142 7.23 19.56 1.24
C SER A 142 7.89 20.57 2.17
N TYR A 143 9.18 20.40 2.40
CA TYR A 143 9.93 21.27 3.31
C TYR A 143 11.39 21.43 2.89
N ASN A 144 12.05 22.45 3.42
CA ASN A 144 13.47 22.73 3.12
C ASN A 144 14.21 23.06 4.42
N ILE A 145 15.22 22.29 4.76
CA ILE A 145 16.16 22.60 5.84
C ILE A 145 17.52 23.01 5.24
N SER A 146 18.11 22.18 4.41
CA SER A 146 19.31 22.46 3.63
C SER A 146 19.10 22.17 2.15
N ASN A 147 18.20 21.23 1.86
CA ASN A 147 17.72 20.83 0.54
C ASN A 147 16.23 20.60 0.62
N TRP A 148 15.56 20.60 -0.54
CA TRP A 148 14.16 20.23 -0.61
C TRP A 148 13.97 18.76 -0.25
N GLN A 149 12.89 18.48 0.49
CA GLN A 149 12.44 17.16 0.89
C GLN A 149 10.96 17.01 0.56
N GLN A 150 10.54 15.80 0.25
CA GLN A 150 9.12 15.43 0.17
C GLN A 150 8.87 14.13 0.94
N CYS A 151 7.95 14.19 1.89
CA CYS A 151 7.46 13.01 2.59
C CYS A 151 6.05 12.70 2.12
N TRP A 152 5.82 11.50 1.63
CA TRP A 152 4.52 10.97 1.25
C TRP A 152 4.13 9.83 2.20
N TYR A 153 2.91 9.84 2.68
CA TYR A 153 2.42 8.86 3.66
C TYR A 153 0.90 8.71 3.54
N ASP A 154 0.31 7.87 4.36
CA ASP A 154 -1.14 7.77 4.51
C ASP A 154 -1.55 8.26 5.89
N ASP A 155 -2.60 9.08 5.96
CA ASP A 155 -3.23 9.54 7.19
C ASP A 155 -4.59 8.86 7.41
N SER A 156 -5.29 9.23 8.47
CA SER A 156 -6.60 8.66 8.79
C SER A 156 -7.64 8.91 7.69
N LEU A 157 -7.56 10.03 6.97
CA LEU A 157 -8.47 10.34 5.87
C LEU A 157 -8.19 9.45 4.67
N SER A 158 -6.94 9.36 4.23
CA SER A 158 -6.55 8.54 3.08
C SER A 158 -6.78 7.05 3.34
N ILE A 159 -6.47 6.56 4.54
CA ILE A 159 -6.72 5.16 4.93
C ILE A 159 -8.24 4.87 4.98
N SER A 160 -9.05 5.77 5.56
CA SER A 160 -10.51 5.56 5.58
C SER A 160 -11.13 5.51 4.19
N THR A 161 -10.62 6.33 3.25
CA THR A 161 -11.03 6.30 1.84
C THR A 161 -10.68 4.97 1.19
N LYS A 162 -9.50 4.42 1.45
CA LYS A 162 -9.06 3.12 0.95
C LYS A 162 -9.83 1.95 1.58
N TYR A 163 -10.23 2.06 2.84
CA TYR A 163 -11.13 1.09 3.47
C TYR A 163 -12.52 1.10 2.82
N GLN A 164 -13.05 2.30 2.55
CA GLN A 164 -14.31 2.43 1.84
C GLN A 164 -14.23 1.85 0.42
N TYR A 165 -13.13 2.11 -0.29
CA TYR A 165 -12.86 1.54 -1.61
C TYR A 165 -12.85 0.00 -1.59
N ALA A 166 -12.16 -0.62 -0.61
CA ALA A 166 -12.16 -2.07 -0.46
C ALA A 166 -13.57 -2.64 -0.21
N LYS A 167 -14.35 -1.95 0.61
CA LYS A 167 -15.75 -2.31 0.90
C LYS A 167 -16.65 -2.18 -0.34
N GLU A 168 -16.52 -1.11 -1.11
CA GLU A 168 -17.29 -0.87 -2.34
C GLU A 168 -17.00 -1.90 -3.42
N ASN A 169 -15.76 -2.39 -3.47
CA ASN A 169 -15.35 -3.48 -4.36
C ASN A 169 -15.63 -4.88 -3.77
N SER A 170 -16.29 -4.98 -2.62
CA SER A 170 -16.64 -6.25 -1.97
C SER A 170 -15.46 -7.17 -1.70
N LEU A 171 -14.29 -6.62 -1.41
CA LEU A 171 -13.11 -7.40 -1.05
C LEU A 171 -13.32 -8.11 0.30
N ALA A 172 -12.60 -9.20 0.53
CA ALA A 172 -12.63 -9.97 1.79
C ALA A 172 -12.30 -9.10 3.01
N GLY A 173 -11.44 -8.11 2.83
CA GLY A 173 -11.06 -7.20 3.90
C GLY A 173 -9.85 -6.36 3.56
N VAL A 174 -9.30 -5.76 4.61
CA VAL A 174 -8.06 -4.98 4.55
C VAL A 174 -7.06 -5.51 5.56
N GLY A 175 -5.78 -5.30 5.29
CA GLY A 175 -4.72 -5.61 6.22
C GLY A 175 -3.71 -4.46 6.28
N ILE A 176 -2.88 -4.43 7.32
CA ILE A 176 -1.99 -3.31 7.58
C ILE A 176 -0.53 -3.77 7.67
N TRP A 177 0.36 -3.03 7.05
CA TRP A 177 1.80 -3.13 7.24
C TRP A 177 2.36 -1.82 7.81
N ALA A 178 2.77 -1.78 9.11
CA ALA A 178 2.72 -2.85 10.06
C ALA A 178 2.22 -2.34 11.43
N LEU A 179 1.79 -3.28 12.25
CA LEU A 179 1.39 -2.99 13.64
C LEU A 179 2.50 -2.24 14.39
N GLY A 180 2.13 -1.25 15.18
CA GLY A 180 3.04 -0.43 15.97
C GLY A 180 3.69 0.72 15.21
N TYR A 181 3.38 0.91 13.91
CA TYR A 181 3.86 2.07 13.15
C TYR A 181 3.06 3.34 13.41
N ASP A 182 1.93 3.21 14.05
CA ASP A 182 1.01 4.27 14.51
C ASP A 182 1.29 4.72 15.97
N ASN A 183 2.35 4.18 16.62
CA ASN A 183 2.73 4.44 18.01
C ASN A 183 1.59 4.14 19.02
N ASN A 184 0.71 3.16 18.71
CA ASN A 184 -0.49 2.80 19.48
C ASN A 184 -1.42 4.02 19.74
N SER A 185 -1.46 4.98 18.82
CA SER A 185 -2.47 6.02 18.84
C SER A 185 -3.80 5.42 18.42
N ASP A 186 -4.72 5.33 19.37
CA ASP A 186 -6.10 4.85 19.18
C ASP A 186 -6.89 5.74 18.23
#